data_511b71177bf085e6f576778a33df9413
#
_entry.id   511b71177bf085e6f576778a33df9413
#
_cell.length_a   1.000
_cell.length_b   1.000
_cell.length_c   1.000
_cell.angle_alpha   90.00
_cell.angle_beta   90.00
_cell.angle_gamma   90.00
#
_symmetry.space_group_name_H-M   'P 1'
#
loop_
_entity.id
_entity.type
_entity.pdbx_description
1 polymer ?
#
loop_
_entity_poly.entity_id
_entity_poly.type
_entity_poly.pdbx_seq_one_letter_code
_entity_poly.pdbx_strand_id
1 'polypeptide(L)'
;MRIAILALQGAFAEHAKMMQRLGHETFEVRQLADWNKPKDGLIIPGGESTVMLKLLHELNLFAPIKKDIEGGLPVYGTCAGLILLSKEVENAQSPYDRFATMNIRTCRNAYGRQMGSFAVDAPMKGIAEPVPMTFIRAPYIEKAGEGVE
;
A
#
# COMPACT_ATOMS: atom_id res chain seq x y z
N MET A 1 -3.32 10.27 -16.10
CA MET A 1 -3.82 8.98 -15.57
C MET A 1 -4.86 9.26 -14.52
N ARG A 2 -5.75 8.33 -14.31
CA ARG A 2 -6.80 8.37 -13.28
C ARG A 2 -6.51 7.33 -12.18
N ILE A 3 -6.17 7.80 -11.00
CA ILE A 3 -5.68 6.96 -9.91
C ILE A 3 -6.77 6.79 -8.84
N ALA A 4 -7.12 5.54 -8.57
CA ALA A 4 -7.96 5.18 -7.45
C ALA A 4 -7.13 5.21 -6.15
N ILE A 5 -7.66 5.80 -5.10
CA ILE A 5 -7.01 5.83 -3.78
C ILE A 5 -7.93 5.15 -2.78
N LEU A 6 -7.47 4.07 -2.16
CA LEU A 6 -8.24 3.38 -1.14
C LEU A 6 -8.40 4.29 0.09
N ALA A 7 -9.62 4.74 0.35
CA ALA A 7 -9.93 5.75 1.35
C ALA A 7 -10.78 5.20 2.51
N LEU A 8 -10.47 3.97 2.95
CA LEU A 8 -11.15 3.33 4.06
C LEU A 8 -10.58 3.79 5.41
N GLN A 9 -9.26 3.97 5.46
CA GLN A 9 -8.52 4.35 6.66
C GLN A 9 -7.11 4.81 6.26
N GLY A 10 -6.50 5.71 7.05
CA GLY A 10 -5.10 6.10 6.89
C GLY A 10 -4.87 7.34 6.02
N ALA A 11 -3.66 7.48 5.47
CA ALA A 11 -3.13 8.69 4.84
C ALA A 11 -3.54 8.85 3.36
N PHE A 12 -4.81 8.64 3.02
CA PHE A 12 -5.29 8.71 1.63
C PHE A 12 -5.32 10.14 1.06
N ALA A 13 -5.57 11.13 1.90
CA ALA A 13 -5.64 12.53 1.46
C ALA A 13 -4.26 13.07 1.01
N GLU A 14 -3.19 12.65 1.67
CA GLU A 14 -1.82 13.01 1.34
C GLU A 14 -1.42 12.45 -0.03
N HIS A 15 -1.76 11.19 -0.31
CA HIS A 15 -1.56 10.59 -1.62
C HIS A 15 -2.36 11.31 -2.72
N ALA A 16 -3.62 11.67 -2.44
CA ALA A 16 -4.44 12.41 -3.39
C ALA A 16 -3.80 13.75 -3.76
N LYS A 17 -3.37 14.53 -2.77
CA LYS A 17 -2.69 15.81 -2.99
C LYS A 17 -1.40 15.66 -3.80
N MET A 18 -0.61 14.62 -3.52
CA MET A 18 0.64 14.38 -4.24
C MET A 18 0.36 14.03 -5.71
N MET A 19 -0.58 13.13 -5.98
CA MET A 19 -0.94 12.75 -7.35
C MET A 19 -1.50 13.93 -8.15
N GLN A 20 -2.30 14.79 -7.52
CA GLN A 20 -2.81 16.02 -8.15
C GLN A 20 -1.70 17.00 -8.49
N ARG A 21 -0.69 17.17 -7.62
CA ARG A 21 0.51 17.99 -7.91
C ARG A 21 1.29 17.44 -9.10
N LEU A 22 1.29 16.12 -9.31
CA LEU A 22 1.92 15.45 -10.44
C LEU A 22 1.04 15.49 -11.72
N GLY A 23 -0.10 16.19 -11.69
CA GLY A 23 -0.99 16.36 -12.83
C GLY A 23 -1.89 15.16 -13.11
N HIS A 24 -2.15 14.31 -12.13
CA HIS A 24 -3.02 13.15 -12.26
C HIS A 24 -4.40 13.40 -11.63
N GLU A 25 -5.43 12.82 -12.25
CA GLU A 25 -6.78 12.76 -11.68
C GLU A 25 -6.81 11.69 -10.58
N THR A 26 -7.47 12.00 -9.47
CA THR A 26 -7.65 11.05 -8.36
C THR A 26 -9.10 10.94 -7.95
N PHE A 27 -9.48 9.79 -7.44
CA PHE A 27 -10.75 9.62 -6.75
C PHE A 27 -10.59 8.63 -5.59
N GLU A 28 -11.41 8.83 -4.57
CA GLU A 28 -11.44 7.99 -3.39
C GLU A 28 -12.33 6.76 -3.61
N VAL A 29 -11.85 5.62 -3.11
CA VAL A 29 -12.61 4.37 -3.06
C VAL A 29 -13.02 4.10 -1.61
N ARG A 30 -14.31 4.25 -1.33
CA ARG A 30 -14.92 4.04 -0.01
C ARG A 30 -15.95 2.92 -0.01
N GLN A 31 -16.45 2.56 -1.18
CA GLN A 31 -17.48 1.55 -1.38
C GLN A 31 -17.35 0.91 -2.77
N LEU A 32 -18.06 -0.19 -2.99
CA LEU A 32 -17.97 -0.95 -4.24
C LEU A 32 -18.34 -0.12 -5.48
N ALA A 33 -19.32 0.78 -5.37
CA ALA A 33 -19.70 1.67 -6.47
C ALA A 33 -18.55 2.57 -6.93
N ASP A 34 -17.67 2.99 -6.01
CA ASP A 34 -16.49 3.76 -6.37
C ASP A 34 -15.47 2.92 -7.12
N TRP A 35 -15.29 1.65 -6.72
CA TRP A 35 -14.36 0.75 -7.36
C TRP A 35 -14.70 0.49 -8.83
N ASN A 36 -15.97 0.49 -9.18
CA ASN A 36 -16.44 0.23 -10.56
C ASN A 36 -16.10 1.37 -11.55
N LYS A 37 -15.62 2.51 -11.06
CA LYS A 37 -15.18 3.61 -11.93
C LYS A 37 -13.91 3.23 -12.70
N PRO A 38 -13.73 3.71 -13.96
CA PRO A 38 -12.50 3.47 -14.72
C PRO A 38 -11.29 4.06 -14.01
N LYS A 39 -10.17 3.33 -14.04
CA LYS A 39 -8.92 3.68 -13.37
C LYS A 39 -7.71 3.08 -14.08
N ASP A 40 -6.57 3.75 -13.96
CA ASP A 40 -5.29 3.34 -14.54
C ASP A 40 -4.35 2.75 -13.48
N GLY A 41 -4.66 2.92 -12.21
CA GLY A 41 -3.87 2.41 -11.10
C GLY A 41 -4.55 2.59 -9.75
N LEU A 42 -4.00 1.92 -8.73
CA LEU A 42 -4.47 1.94 -7.35
C LEU A 42 -3.37 2.38 -6.39
N ILE A 43 -3.69 3.24 -5.43
CA ILE A 43 -2.86 3.50 -4.26
C ILE A 43 -3.55 2.94 -3.01
N ILE A 44 -2.80 2.12 -2.26
CA ILE A 44 -3.20 1.63 -0.94
C ILE A 44 -2.34 2.37 0.09
N PRO A 45 -2.93 3.29 0.85
CA PRO A 45 -2.19 4.16 1.76
C PRO A 45 -1.66 3.44 2.99
N GLY A 46 -0.79 4.11 3.71
CA GLY A 46 -0.43 3.75 5.07
C GLY A 46 -1.58 3.94 6.05
N GLY A 47 -1.54 3.20 7.13
CA GLY A 47 -2.57 3.22 8.18
C GLY A 47 -2.48 1.96 9.06
N GLU A 48 -3.60 1.50 9.59
CA GLU A 48 -3.68 0.25 10.36
C GLU A 48 -4.17 -0.89 9.48
N SER A 49 -3.29 -1.84 9.21
CA SER A 49 -3.51 -2.91 8.22
C SER A 49 -4.66 -3.87 8.61
N THR A 50 -4.85 -4.16 9.91
CA THR A 50 -5.92 -5.06 10.37
C THR A 50 -7.30 -4.44 10.22
N VAL A 51 -7.42 -3.13 10.50
CA VAL A 51 -8.66 -2.36 10.29
C VAL A 51 -8.97 -2.25 8.80
N MET A 52 -7.95 -1.97 8.00
CA MET A 52 -8.12 -1.85 6.55
C MET A 52 -8.59 -3.17 5.92
N LEU A 53 -8.01 -4.32 6.33
CA LEU A 53 -8.44 -5.65 5.89
C LEU A 53 -9.89 -5.94 6.29
N LYS A 54 -10.25 -5.66 7.54
CA LYS A 54 -11.62 -5.81 8.01
C LYS A 54 -12.61 -5.04 7.12
N LEU A 55 -12.35 -3.76 6.89
CA LEU A 55 -13.22 -2.90 6.08
C LEU A 55 -13.29 -3.36 4.61
N LEU A 56 -12.18 -3.80 4.03
CA LEU A 56 -12.15 -4.36 2.68
C LEU A 56 -13.11 -5.55 2.53
N HIS A 57 -13.14 -6.44 3.51
CA HIS A 57 -14.04 -7.60 3.50
C HIS A 57 -15.50 -7.22 3.79
N GLU A 58 -15.74 -6.40 4.80
CA GLU A 58 -17.10 -5.96 5.17
C GLU A 58 -17.80 -5.17 4.06
N LEU A 59 -17.03 -4.37 3.30
CA LEU A 59 -17.55 -3.55 2.19
C LEU A 59 -17.54 -4.28 0.83
N ASN A 60 -17.21 -5.57 0.81
CA ASN A 60 -17.10 -6.40 -0.41
C ASN A 60 -16.13 -5.83 -1.46
N LEU A 61 -15.12 -5.09 -1.02
CA LEU A 61 -14.08 -4.51 -1.87
C LEU A 61 -12.90 -5.45 -2.11
N PHE A 62 -12.66 -6.40 -1.22
CA PHE A 62 -11.47 -7.26 -1.26
C PHE A 62 -11.35 -8.05 -2.55
N ALA A 63 -12.38 -8.84 -2.90
CA ALA A 63 -12.34 -9.74 -4.05
C ALA A 63 -12.21 -8.98 -5.41
N PRO A 64 -13.00 -7.92 -5.68
CA PRO A 64 -12.86 -7.18 -6.93
C PRO A 64 -11.51 -6.45 -7.05
N ILE A 65 -10.98 -5.88 -5.95
CA ILE A 65 -9.66 -5.23 -5.97
C ILE A 65 -8.56 -6.27 -6.24
N LYS A 66 -8.59 -7.41 -5.54
CA LYS A 66 -7.62 -8.48 -5.74
C LYS A 66 -7.62 -8.98 -7.18
N LYS A 67 -8.80 -9.22 -7.74
CA LYS A 67 -8.96 -9.65 -9.14
C LYS A 67 -8.33 -8.68 -10.13
N ASP A 68 -8.55 -7.36 -9.93
CA ASP A 68 -8.00 -6.35 -10.83
C ASP A 68 -6.48 -6.25 -10.71
N ILE A 69 -5.91 -6.36 -9.49
CA ILE A 69 -4.45 -6.40 -9.28
C ILE A 69 -3.85 -7.64 -9.97
N GLU A 70 -4.44 -8.82 -9.78
CA GLU A 70 -4.01 -10.07 -10.43
C GLU A 70 -4.19 -9.98 -11.96
N GLY A 71 -5.13 -9.19 -12.43
CA GLY A 71 -5.35 -8.86 -13.84
C GLY A 71 -4.35 -7.84 -14.43
N GLY A 72 -3.42 -7.33 -13.62
CA GLY A 72 -2.37 -6.42 -14.07
C GLY A 72 -2.63 -4.94 -13.78
N LEU A 73 -3.63 -4.58 -12.97
CA LEU A 73 -3.80 -3.20 -12.51
C LEU A 73 -2.56 -2.77 -11.71
N PRO A 74 -1.83 -1.72 -12.11
CA PRO A 74 -0.72 -1.19 -11.33
C PRO A 74 -1.15 -0.77 -9.93
N VAL A 75 -0.40 -1.18 -8.92
CA VAL A 75 -0.70 -0.85 -7.52
C VAL A 75 0.55 -0.35 -6.80
N TYR A 76 0.35 0.69 -5.99
CA TYR A 76 1.36 1.24 -5.09
C TYR A 76 0.87 1.17 -3.65
N GLY A 77 1.60 0.45 -2.80
CA GLY A 77 1.27 0.29 -1.38
C GLY A 77 2.33 0.88 -0.47
N THR A 78 1.92 1.72 0.49
CA THR A 78 2.82 2.28 1.51
C THR A 78 2.47 1.75 2.90
N CYS A 79 3.46 1.40 3.72
CA CYS A 79 3.29 0.94 5.10
C CYS A 79 2.24 -0.19 5.21
N ALA A 80 1.02 0.09 5.68
CA ALA A 80 -0.07 -0.87 5.72
C ALA A 80 -0.39 -1.44 4.33
N GLY A 81 -0.37 -0.61 3.29
CA GLY A 81 -0.57 -1.05 1.91
C GLY A 81 0.47 -2.08 1.45
N LEU A 82 1.74 -1.91 1.83
CA LEU A 82 2.79 -2.90 1.58
C LEU A 82 2.47 -4.23 2.27
N ILE A 83 2.00 -4.20 3.51
CA ILE A 83 1.60 -5.39 4.26
C ILE A 83 0.46 -6.14 3.55
N LEU A 84 -0.53 -5.40 3.04
CA LEU A 84 -1.66 -6.01 2.31
C LEU A 84 -1.23 -6.71 1.01
N LEU A 85 -0.23 -6.19 0.35
CA LEU A 85 0.30 -6.75 -0.91
C LEU A 85 1.24 -7.94 -0.69
N SER A 86 1.88 -8.05 0.47
CA SER A 86 2.89 -9.07 0.76
C SER A 86 2.34 -10.48 0.81
N LYS A 87 2.99 -11.43 0.16
CA LYS A 87 2.65 -12.87 0.24
C LYS A 87 2.86 -13.42 1.65
N GLU A 88 3.95 -13.02 2.29
CA GLU A 88 4.27 -13.45 3.65
C GLU A 88 4.37 -12.25 4.58
N VAL A 89 3.83 -12.38 5.78
CA VAL A 89 3.91 -11.33 6.81
C VAL A 89 4.22 -11.97 8.14
N GLU A 90 5.36 -11.60 8.71
CA GLU A 90 5.71 -11.98 10.06
C GLU A 90 4.83 -11.22 11.06
N ASN A 91 4.40 -11.91 12.12
CA ASN A 91 3.49 -11.37 13.15
C ASN A 91 2.14 -10.88 12.59
N ALA A 92 1.62 -11.55 11.58
CA ALA A 92 0.26 -11.30 11.09
C ALA A 92 -0.77 -11.50 12.20
N GLN A 93 -1.65 -10.51 12.41
CA GLN A 93 -2.63 -10.51 13.50
C GLN A 93 -4.07 -10.43 13.00
N SER A 94 -4.30 -10.57 11.69
CA SER A 94 -5.63 -10.46 11.10
C SER A 94 -6.17 -11.86 10.75
N PRO A 95 -7.45 -12.16 11.03
CA PRO A 95 -8.10 -13.35 10.53
C PRO A 95 -8.51 -13.22 9.04
N TYR A 96 -8.40 -12.03 8.48
CA TYR A 96 -8.76 -11.75 7.10
C TYR A 96 -7.59 -11.97 6.15
N ASP A 97 -7.91 -12.48 4.95
CA ASP A 97 -6.94 -12.65 3.87
C ASP A 97 -6.40 -11.30 3.38
N ARG A 98 -5.13 -11.31 2.98
CA ARG A 98 -4.47 -10.19 2.30
C ARG A 98 -4.54 -10.39 0.79
N PHE A 99 -4.25 -9.33 0.02
CA PHE A 99 -4.12 -9.43 -1.44
C PHE A 99 -3.02 -10.43 -1.82
N ALA A 100 -1.89 -10.39 -1.14
CA ALA A 100 -0.78 -11.33 -1.28
C ALA A 100 -0.28 -11.48 -2.73
N THR A 101 -0.27 -10.40 -3.48
CA THR A 101 0.08 -10.36 -4.90
C THR A 101 1.56 -10.08 -5.14
N MET A 102 2.29 -9.56 -4.15
CA MET A 102 3.70 -9.23 -4.24
C MET A 102 4.57 -10.30 -3.58
N ASN A 103 5.55 -10.84 -4.29
CA ASN A 103 6.40 -11.95 -3.82
C ASN A 103 7.47 -11.46 -2.83
N ILE A 104 7.03 -10.93 -1.71
CA ILE A 104 7.88 -10.45 -0.62
C ILE A 104 7.42 -11.02 0.72
N ARG A 105 8.37 -11.10 1.66
CA ARG A 105 8.11 -11.29 3.08
C ARG A 105 8.36 -9.99 3.82
N THR A 106 7.39 -9.54 4.58
CA THR A 106 7.49 -8.33 5.40
C THR A 106 7.40 -8.63 6.88
N CYS A 107 8.16 -7.90 7.68
CA CYS A 107 8.06 -7.89 9.12
C CYS A 107 7.28 -6.64 9.56
N ARG A 108 6.18 -6.82 10.29
CA ARG A 108 5.36 -5.73 10.83
C ARG A 108 6.03 -5.10 12.05
N ASN A 109 5.84 -3.78 12.23
CA ASN A 109 6.32 -3.04 13.41
C ASN A 109 7.81 -3.25 13.68
N ALA A 110 8.60 -3.37 12.63
CA ALA A 110 10.00 -3.76 12.69
C ALA A 110 10.87 -2.83 13.53
N TYR A 111 10.53 -1.55 13.57
CA TYR A 111 11.25 -0.54 14.33
C TYR A 111 10.70 -0.35 15.77
N GLY A 112 9.81 -1.24 16.20
CA GLY A 112 9.27 -1.27 17.57
C GLY A 112 8.49 -0.01 17.96
N ARG A 113 8.87 0.59 19.10
CA ARG A 113 8.28 1.85 19.55
C ARG A 113 8.80 3.02 18.70
N GLN A 114 8.10 4.16 18.75
CA GLN A 114 8.39 5.37 17.96
C GLN A 114 9.86 5.86 18.06
N MET A 115 10.59 5.49 19.10
CA MET A 115 12.01 5.78 19.28
C MET A 115 12.95 5.08 18.28
N GLY A 116 12.47 4.07 17.56
CA GLY A 116 13.20 3.41 16.46
C GLY A 116 13.05 4.09 15.10
N SER A 117 12.29 5.19 15.02
CA SER A 117 12.12 5.93 13.77
C SER A 117 13.40 6.66 13.38
N PHE A 118 13.69 6.71 12.08
CA PHE A 118 14.87 7.42 11.57
C PHE A 118 14.58 8.03 10.18
N ALA A 119 15.41 9.00 9.80
CA ALA A 119 15.43 9.57 8.46
C ALA A 119 16.82 9.35 7.85
N VAL A 120 16.86 9.08 6.55
CA VAL A 120 18.09 8.85 5.79
C VAL A 120 17.89 9.29 4.35
N ASP A 121 18.94 9.82 3.74
CA ASP A 121 19.01 10.02 2.30
C ASP A 121 19.64 8.78 1.68
N ALA A 122 18.92 8.11 0.78
CA ALA A 122 19.37 6.88 0.17
C ALA A 122 19.22 6.90 -1.36
N PRO A 123 20.12 6.21 -2.09
CA PRO A 123 20.00 6.11 -3.54
C PRO A 123 18.76 5.30 -3.92
N MET A 124 18.09 5.73 -4.99
CA MET A 124 16.97 5.00 -5.58
C MET A 124 17.22 4.76 -7.07
N LYS A 125 17.02 3.53 -7.52
CA LYS A 125 17.21 3.15 -8.94
C LYS A 125 16.38 4.08 -9.85
N GLY A 126 17.02 4.69 -10.83
CA GLY A 126 16.37 5.62 -11.78
C GLY A 126 16.27 7.07 -11.32
N ILE A 127 16.75 7.40 -10.13
CA ILE A 127 16.82 8.78 -9.61
C ILE A 127 18.28 9.14 -9.37
N ALA A 128 18.74 10.26 -9.94
CA ALA A 128 20.15 10.67 -9.89
C ALA A 128 20.57 11.14 -8.49
N GLU A 129 19.71 11.84 -7.79
CA GLU A 129 19.98 12.38 -6.46
C GLU A 129 19.46 11.44 -5.36
N PRO A 130 20.12 11.39 -4.20
CA PRO A 130 19.61 10.65 -3.05
C PRO A 130 18.20 11.12 -2.66
N VAL A 131 17.33 10.17 -2.35
CA VAL A 131 15.94 10.44 -1.96
C VAL A 131 15.84 10.50 -0.44
N PRO A 132 15.28 11.55 0.15
CA PRO A 132 15.03 11.61 1.58
C PRO A 132 13.91 10.61 1.96
N MET A 133 14.22 9.69 2.85
CA MET A 133 13.32 8.64 3.31
C MET A 133 13.15 8.73 4.83
N THR A 134 11.90 8.73 5.28
CA THR A 134 11.56 8.72 6.70
C THR A 134 10.85 7.44 7.07
N PHE A 135 11.40 6.71 8.04
CA PHE A 135 10.89 5.43 8.51
C PHE A 135 10.31 5.59 9.92
N ILE A 136 8.99 5.40 10.05
CA ILE A 136 8.26 5.53 11.32
C ILE A 136 7.45 4.26 11.54
N ARG A 137 7.88 3.40 12.49
CA ARG A 137 7.22 2.11 12.79
C ARG A 137 6.82 1.31 11.53
N ALA A 138 7.56 1.52 10.47
CA ALA A 138 7.24 0.93 9.17
C ALA A 138 7.47 -0.59 9.19
N PRO A 139 6.74 -1.35 8.37
CA PRO A 139 7.21 -2.67 8.01
C PRO A 139 8.49 -2.53 7.20
N TYR A 140 9.39 -3.52 7.30
CA TYR A 140 10.47 -3.65 6.33
C TYR A 140 10.31 -4.94 5.52
N ILE A 141 10.89 -4.95 4.31
CA ILE A 141 10.95 -6.13 3.47
C ILE A 141 12.12 -6.97 3.96
N GLU A 142 11.83 -8.12 4.57
CA GLU A 142 12.85 -9.06 5.05
C GLU A 142 13.43 -9.88 3.90
N LYS A 143 12.57 -10.24 2.93
CA LYS A 143 12.96 -11.05 1.78
C LYS A 143 12.18 -10.61 0.54
N ALA A 144 12.90 -10.38 -0.55
CA ALA A 144 12.36 -10.26 -1.89
C ALA A 144 12.52 -11.60 -2.61
N GLY A 145 11.45 -12.10 -3.20
CA GLY A 145 11.45 -13.34 -3.98
C GLY A 145 11.70 -13.09 -5.46
N GLU A 146 11.58 -14.17 -6.23
CA GLU A 146 11.77 -14.10 -7.69
C GLU A 146 10.79 -13.11 -8.33
N GLY A 147 11.27 -12.32 -9.28
CA GLY A 147 10.50 -11.30 -10.00
C GLY A 147 10.32 -9.98 -9.25
N VAL A 148 10.95 -9.80 -8.09
CA VAL A 148 10.95 -8.54 -7.33
C VAL A 148 12.30 -7.85 -7.52
N GLU A 149 12.25 -6.56 -7.95
CA GLU A 149 13.42 -5.69 -8.13
C GLU A 149 13.53 -4.65 -7.01
#